data_20d700ddc4d47d6e637b4995b29a6222
#
_entry.id   20d700ddc4d47d6e637b4995b29a6222
#
_cell.length_a   1.000
_cell.length_b   1.000
_cell.length_c   1.000
_cell.angle_alpha   90.00
_cell.angle_beta   90.00
_cell.angle_gamma   90.00
#
_symmetry.space_group_name_H-M   'P 1'
#
loop_
_entity.id
_entity.type
_entity.pdbx_description
1 polymer ?
#
loop_
_entity_poly.entity_id
_entity_poly.type
_entity_poly.pdbx_seq_one_letter_code
_entity_poly.pdbx_strand_id
1 'polypeptide(L)'
;MPKDQLFLLQPGFFKESEGPFYCGDSVAVEGLLSFFPQLRNEVDVHYIGAPRPRAAIVALIGADNQSAPVRVLGHGRVVSDAGVETRTHNGVRFIDAP
;
A
#
# COMPACT_ATOMS: atom_id res chain seq x y z
N MET A 1 -15.41 -12.14 3.92
CA MET A 1 -15.01 -11.01 3.04
C MET A 1 -13.54 -11.09 2.72
N PRO A 2 -13.12 -10.70 1.51
CA PRO A 2 -11.70 -10.63 1.18
C PRO A 2 -10.98 -9.63 2.10
N LYS A 3 -9.75 -9.94 2.44
CA LYS A 3 -8.92 -9.01 3.19
C LYS A 3 -8.51 -7.82 2.32
N ASP A 4 -8.24 -6.69 2.97
CA ASP A 4 -7.60 -5.56 2.30
C ASP A 4 -6.19 -5.96 1.87
N GLN A 5 -5.74 -5.36 0.76
CA GLN A 5 -4.38 -5.55 0.25
C GLN A 5 -3.55 -4.32 0.61
N LEU A 6 -2.42 -4.52 1.30
CA LEU A 6 -1.52 -3.45 1.68
C LEU A 6 -0.21 -3.57 0.90
N PHE A 7 0.13 -2.54 0.14
CA PHE A 7 1.35 -2.50 -0.68
C PHE A 7 2.37 -1.55 -0.07
N LEU A 8 3.55 -2.06 0.20
CA LEU A 8 4.67 -1.29 0.73
C LEU A 8 5.85 -1.38 -0.24
N LEU A 9 6.66 -0.32 -0.31
CA LEU A 9 7.89 -0.37 -1.10
C LEU A 9 8.95 -1.19 -0.38
N GLN A 10 9.55 -2.11 -1.12
CA GLN A 10 10.67 -2.88 -0.60
C GLN A 10 11.86 -1.95 -0.37
N PRO A 11 12.52 -2.00 0.80
CA PRO A 11 13.70 -1.16 1.05
C PRO A 11 14.92 -1.66 0.28
N GLY A 12 15.94 -0.79 0.20
CA GLY A 12 17.20 -1.14 -0.45
C GLY A 12 17.18 -0.91 -1.95
N PHE A 13 16.29 -0.04 -2.45
CA PHE A 13 16.24 0.25 -3.88
C PHE A 13 17.25 1.35 -4.26
N PHE A 14 17.62 1.35 -5.55
CA PHE A 14 18.53 2.35 -6.10
C PHE A 14 17.81 3.24 -7.10
N LYS A 15 18.21 4.52 -7.14
CA LYS A 15 17.83 5.47 -8.19
C LYS A 15 19.09 5.73 -8.99
N GLU A 16 19.15 5.17 -10.20
CA GLU A 16 20.37 5.13 -11.01
C GLU A 16 21.48 4.43 -10.23
N SER A 17 22.59 5.11 -9.93
CA SER A 17 23.69 4.54 -9.15
C SER A 17 23.66 4.97 -7.67
N GLU A 18 22.65 5.73 -7.27
CA GLU A 18 22.52 6.22 -5.90
C GLU A 18 21.62 5.32 -5.08
N GLY A 19 22.04 5.05 -3.86
CA GLY A 19 21.30 4.24 -2.91
C GLY A 19 22.24 3.46 -2.00
N PRO A 20 21.69 2.52 -1.22
CA PRO A 20 20.29 2.09 -1.19
C PRO A 20 19.37 3.10 -0.49
N PHE A 21 18.16 3.21 -1.00
CA PHE A 21 17.12 4.08 -0.43
C PHE A 21 16.00 3.24 0.20
N TYR A 22 15.17 3.91 0.99
CA TYR A 22 13.93 3.34 1.50
C TYR A 22 12.84 4.42 1.47
N CYS A 23 11.60 3.96 1.41
CA CYS A 23 10.45 4.86 1.52
C CYS A 23 10.12 5.04 3.00
N GLY A 24 10.24 6.26 3.52
CA GLY A 24 9.97 6.55 4.93
C GLY A 24 8.56 6.18 5.36
N ASP A 25 7.57 6.44 4.53
CA ASP A 25 6.18 6.11 4.84
C ASP A 25 5.96 4.59 4.89
N SER A 26 6.54 3.84 3.94
CA SER A 26 6.46 2.38 3.95
C SER A 26 7.15 1.77 5.17
N VAL A 27 8.30 2.33 5.57
CA VAL A 27 9.02 1.87 6.77
C VAL A 27 8.21 2.14 8.03
N ALA A 28 7.53 3.29 8.11
CA ALA A 28 6.68 3.61 9.25
C ALA A 28 5.52 2.60 9.39
N VAL A 29 4.90 2.21 8.28
CA VAL A 29 3.83 1.20 8.27
C VAL A 29 4.40 -0.17 8.67
N GLU A 30 5.56 -0.55 8.15
CA GLU A 30 6.22 -1.80 8.52
C GLU A 30 6.52 -1.83 10.02
N GLY A 31 6.98 -0.72 10.59
CA GLY A 31 7.22 -0.60 12.03
C GLY A 31 5.95 -0.85 12.84
N LEU A 32 4.83 -0.27 12.40
CA LEU A 32 3.54 -0.49 13.04
C LEU A 32 3.14 -1.97 13.03
N LEU A 33 3.32 -2.64 11.89
CA LEU A 33 3.01 -4.07 11.75
C LEU A 33 3.92 -4.93 12.62
N SER A 34 5.15 -4.50 12.84
CA SER A 34 6.10 -5.21 13.71
C SER A 34 5.78 -5.07 15.19
N PHE A 35 5.34 -3.86 15.61
CA PHE A 35 4.94 -3.63 17.00
C PHE A 35 3.57 -4.26 17.32
N PHE A 36 2.69 -4.34 16.34
CA PHE A 36 1.35 -4.88 16.51
C PHE A 36 1.13 -6.02 15.51
N PRO A 37 1.77 -7.19 15.72
CA PRO A 37 1.76 -8.28 14.72
C PRO A 37 0.35 -8.77 14.34
N GLN A 38 -0.62 -8.60 15.22
CA GLN A 38 -2.01 -8.99 14.95
C GLN A 38 -2.59 -8.24 13.74
N LEU A 39 -2.07 -7.05 13.42
CA LEU A 39 -2.54 -6.29 12.27
C LEU A 39 -2.23 -7.01 10.95
N ARG A 40 -1.18 -7.83 10.91
CA ARG A 40 -0.85 -8.62 9.73
C ARG A 40 -1.91 -9.67 9.40
N ASN A 41 -2.73 -10.02 10.37
CA ASN A 41 -3.82 -10.97 10.17
C ASN A 41 -5.05 -10.30 9.52
N GLU A 42 -5.11 -8.98 9.53
CA GLU A 42 -6.24 -8.21 9.02
C GLU A 42 -6.05 -7.79 7.57
N VAL A 43 -4.81 -7.78 7.07
CA VAL A 43 -4.47 -7.37 5.72
C VAL A 43 -3.49 -8.35 5.09
N ASP A 44 -3.51 -8.42 3.76
CA ASP A 44 -2.48 -9.12 2.99
C ASP A 44 -1.39 -8.11 2.65
N VAL A 45 -0.19 -8.30 3.18
CA VAL A 45 0.93 -7.37 3.00
C VAL A 45 1.77 -7.81 1.81
N HIS A 46 2.01 -6.89 0.89
CA HIS A 46 2.82 -7.12 -0.30
C HIS A 46 3.97 -6.11 -0.36
N TYR A 47 5.17 -6.58 -0.62
CA TYR A 47 6.33 -5.73 -0.81
C TYR A 47 6.64 -5.63 -2.30
N ILE A 48 6.72 -4.41 -2.82
CA ILE A 48 6.88 -4.17 -4.25
C ILE A 48 8.14 -3.35 -4.53
N GLY A 49 8.67 -3.51 -5.75
CA GLY A 49 9.82 -2.73 -6.20
C GLY A 49 9.46 -1.26 -6.42
N ALA A 50 10.44 -0.39 -6.21
CA ALA A 50 10.26 1.05 -6.39
C ALA A 50 10.03 1.49 -7.85
N PRO A 51 10.70 0.88 -8.87
CA PRO A 51 10.52 1.33 -10.25
C PRO A 51 9.08 1.21 -10.74
N ARG A 52 8.69 2.15 -11.58
CA ARG A 52 7.38 2.13 -12.25
C ARG A 52 7.51 1.50 -13.65
N PRO A 53 6.48 0.87 -14.17
CA PRO A 53 5.15 0.70 -13.56
C PRO A 53 5.18 -0.32 -12.42
N ARG A 54 4.40 -0.02 -11.40
CA ARG A 54 4.21 -0.93 -10.26
C ARG A 54 3.02 -1.82 -10.56
N ALA A 55 3.29 -2.91 -11.28
CA ALA A 55 2.28 -3.72 -11.94
C ALA A 55 1.18 -4.23 -11.01
N ALA A 56 1.54 -4.66 -9.80
CA ALA A 56 0.57 -5.18 -8.85
C ALA A 56 -0.46 -4.13 -8.43
N ILE A 57 -0.02 -2.88 -8.25
CA ILE A 57 -0.91 -1.76 -7.92
C ILE A 57 -1.73 -1.36 -9.14
N VAL A 58 -1.09 -1.26 -10.31
CA VAL A 58 -1.76 -0.88 -11.55
C VAL A 58 -2.90 -1.86 -11.88
N ALA A 59 -2.69 -3.14 -11.64
CA ALA A 59 -3.71 -4.16 -11.90
C ALA A 59 -4.97 -3.95 -11.06
N LEU A 60 -4.85 -3.33 -9.87
CA LEU A 60 -5.97 -3.12 -8.97
C LEU A 60 -6.60 -1.74 -9.09
N ILE A 61 -5.79 -0.68 -9.18
CA ILE A 61 -6.29 0.69 -9.07
C ILE A 61 -5.78 1.63 -10.18
N GLY A 62 -5.19 1.09 -11.23
CA GLY A 62 -4.84 1.82 -12.45
C GLY A 62 -3.50 2.52 -12.41
N ALA A 63 -3.01 2.89 -13.61
CA ALA A 63 -1.69 3.47 -13.79
C ALA A 63 -1.52 4.86 -13.17
N ASP A 64 -2.62 5.58 -12.93
CA ASP A 64 -2.58 6.92 -12.34
C ASP A 64 -2.40 6.88 -10.82
N ASN A 65 -2.47 5.71 -10.20
CA ASN A 65 -2.50 5.54 -8.74
C ASN A 65 -1.42 4.56 -8.30
N GLN A 66 -0.15 4.92 -8.49
CA GLN A 66 0.97 4.02 -8.21
C GLN A 66 1.73 4.35 -6.92
N SER A 67 1.14 5.16 -6.05
CA SER A 67 1.77 5.50 -4.78
C SER A 67 1.82 4.31 -3.82
N ALA A 68 2.85 4.23 -2.99
CA ALA A 68 2.96 3.30 -1.88
C ALA A 68 3.50 4.07 -0.68
N PRO A 69 3.06 3.77 0.55
CA PRO A 69 2.12 2.71 0.89
C PRO A 69 0.70 2.98 0.37
N VAL A 70 -0.02 1.92 0.03
CA VAL A 70 -1.42 2.01 -0.37
C VAL A 70 -2.18 0.80 0.18
N ARG A 71 -3.38 1.05 0.71
CA ARG A 71 -4.29 0.01 1.19
C ARG A 71 -5.48 -0.08 0.24
N VAL A 72 -5.58 -1.20 -0.46
CA VAL A 72 -6.70 -1.49 -1.35
C VAL A 72 -7.73 -2.27 -0.54
N LEU A 73 -8.93 -1.72 -0.41
CA LEU A 73 -9.97 -2.30 0.44
C LEU A 73 -10.55 -3.56 -0.18
N GLY A 74 -10.82 -4.55 0.66
CA GLY A 74 -11.53 -5.75 0.25
C GLY A 74 -12.94 -5.39 -0.19
N HIS A 75 -13.49 -6.19 -1.12
CA HIS A 75 -14.83 -5.96 -1.65
C HIS A 75 -15.85 -5.95 -0.52
N GLY A 76 -16.66 -4.92 -0.45
CA GLY A 76 -17.69 -4.76 0.55
C GLY A 76 -17.22 -4.21 1.90
N ARG A 77 -15.93 -3.97 2.08
CA ARG A 77 -15.42 -3.41 3.33
C ARG A 77 -15.80 -1.93 3.45
N VAL A 78 -16.25 -1.55 4.64
CA VAL A 78 -16.63 -0.17 4.95
C VAL A 78 -15.58 0.43 5.88
N VAL A 79 -15.15 1.65 5.56
CA VAL A 79 -14.27 2.44 6.42
C VAL A 79 -15.14 3.26 7.35
N SER A 80 -15.00 3.02 8.66
CA SER A 80 -15.83 3.69 9.67
C SER A 80 -15.19 4.95 10.24
N ASP A 81 -13.94 5.23 9.93
CA ASP A 81 -13.24 6.42 10.41
C ASP A 81 -13.51 7.59 9.49
N ALA A 82 -14.21 8.61 10.01
CA ALA A 82 -14.61 9.78 9.25
C ALA A 82 -13.44 10.65 8.79
N GLY A 83 -12.26 10.52 9.40
CA GLY A 83 -11.06 11.26 9.01
C GLY A 83 -10.30 10.67 7.85
N VAL A 84 -10.72 9.51 7.34
CA VAL A 84 -10.00 8.79 6.28
C VAL A 84 -10.68 9.03 4.94
N GLU A 85 -9.93 9.57 3.97
CA GLU A 85 -10.39 9.71 2.59
C GLU A 85 -10.18 8.42 1.82
N THR A 86 -11.24 7.99 1.14
CA THR A 86 -11.20 6.82 0.28
C THR A 86 -11.35 7.26 -1.18
N ARG A 87 -10.46 6.78 -2.04
CA ARG A 87 -10.53 7.01 -3.49
C ARG A 87 -11.03 5.75 -4.17
N THR A 88 -11.53 5.89 -5.39
CA THR A 88 -12.11 4.77 -6.13
C THR A 88 -11.59 4.74 -7.56
N HIS A 89 -11.30 3.54 -8.06
CA HIS A 89 -10.97 3.30 -9.47
C HIS A 89 -11.67 2.02 -9.92
N ASN A 90 -12.54 2.13 -10.92
CA ASN A 90 -13.32 1.00 -11.46
C ASN A 90 -14.02 0.17 -10.38
N GLY A 91 -14.61 0.85 -9.39
CA GLY A 91 -15.30 0.19 -8.29
C GLY A 91 -14.40 -0.34 -7.18
N VAL A 92 -13.09 -0.26 -7.33
CA VAL A 92 -12.13 -0.66 -6.29
C VAL A 92 -11.76 0.55 -5.44
N ARG A 93 -11.94 0.44 -4.14
CA ARG A 93 -11.68 1.51 -3.19
C ARG A 93 -10.30 1.35 -2.57
N PHE A 94 -9.61 2.47 -2.36
CA PHE A 94 -8.27 2.45 -1.79
C PHE A 94 -7.96 3.69 -0.97
N ILE A 95 -6.94 3.58 -0.11
CA ILE A 95 -6.44 4.67 0.73
C ILE A 95 -4.95 4.79 0.46
N ASP A 96 -4.51 5.90 -0.15
CA ASP A 96 -3.11 6.11 -0.54
C ASP A 96 -2.47 7.35 0.09
N ALA A 97 -3.25 8.17 0.76
CA ALA A 97 -2.71 9.36 1.41
C ALA A 97 -2.66 9.16 2.92
N PRO A 98 -1.60 9.65 3.57
CA PRO A 98 -1.56 9.70 5.01
C PRO A 98 -2.58 10.71 5.54
#